data_4f760e0d813772fad8565bab2249b388
#
_entry.id   4f760e0d813772fad8565bab2249b388
#
_cell.length_a   1.000
_cell.length_b   1.000
_cell.length_c   1.000
_cell.angle_alpha   90.00
_cell.angle_beta   90.00
_cell.angle_gamma   90.00
#
_symmetry.space_group_name_H-M   'P 1'
#
loop_
_entity.id
_entity.type
_entity.pdbx_description
1 polymer ?
#
loop_
_entity_poly.entity_id
_entity_poly.type
_entity_poly.pdbx_seq_one_letter_code
_entity_poly.pdbx_strand_id
1 'polypeptide(L)'
;MYHIGMTQWIVGDELLEVSCKRLQQCGYDGIEFAADPYGLNAEECQIMMKKYDLNCHSLCGIFGEDRDLTDKGENGKRAVQYLKDSVDFAVKVGAELIIVVPSPVGRIIKPAGFTMEELTENAVNNIREAADYAEEKGIKLAIEAINRYETYFANTLTKAYALVKRINHKA
;
A
#
# COMPACT_ATOMS: atom_id res chain seq x y z
N MET A 1 10.69 10.60 -19.95
CA MET A 1 11.09 9.17 -20.05
C MET A 1 10.28 8.44 -19.00
N TYR A 2 9.74 7.27 -19.28
CA TYR A 2 9.01 6.49 -18.27
C TYR A 2 10.02 5.76 -17.40
N HIS A 3 9.77 5.72 -16.09
CA HIS A 3 10.53 4.90 -15.15
C HIS A 3 9.85 3.54 -15.02
N ILE A 4 10.64 2.48 -14.99
CA ILE A 4 10.16 1.11 -14.91
C ILE A 4 10.69 0.49 -13.62
N GLY A 5 9.77 0.12 -12.73
CA GLY A 5 10.06 -0.59 -11.50
C GLY A 5 9.49 -2.00 -11.49
N MET A 6 9.95 -2.82 -10.58
CA MET A 6 9.39 -4.14 -10.31
C MET A 6 9.09 -4.27 -8.82
N THR A 7 8.00 -4.94 -8.51
CA THR A 7 7.60 -5.28 -7.15
C THR A 7 8.51 -6.39 -6.59
N GLN A 8 9.25 -6.09 -5.53
CA GLN A 8 10.25 -7.00 -4.95
C GLN A 8 9.62 -8.26 -4.35
N TRP A 9 8.49 -8.12 -3.64
CA TRP A 9 7.89 -9.24 -2.91
C TRP A 9 7.39 -10.39 -3.81
N ILE A 10 7.23 -10.19 -5.13
CA ILE A 10 6.82 -11.27 -6.06
C ILE A 10 7.90 -12.33 -6.26
N VAL A 11 9.15 -12.05 -5.89
CA VAL A 11 10.27 -13.02 -5.97
C VAL A 11 10.44 -13.83 -4.69
N GLY A 12 9.49 -13.73 -3.75
CA GLY A 12 9.48 -14.48 -2.50
C GLY A 12 10.65 -14.13 -1.57
N ASP A 13 11.25 -15.15 -0.94
CA ASP A 13 12.31 -14.99 0.06
C ASP A 13 13.70 -14.71 -0.55
N GLU A 14 13.75 -14.18 -1.77
CA GLU A 14 15.03 -13.82 -2.39
C GLU A 14 15.73 -12.70 -1.61
N LEU A 15 17.02 -12.82 -1.42
CA LEU A 15 17.81 -11.78 -0.78
C LEU A 15 17.68 -10.46 -1.55
N LEU A 16 17.49 -9.36 -0.84
CA LEU A 16 17.31 -8.02 -1.42
C LEU A 16 18.42 -7.66 -2.40
N GLU A 17 19.65 -7.99 -2.06
CA GLU A 17 20.81 -7.74 -2.96
C GLU A 17 20.68 -8.47 -4.30
N VAL A 18 20.17 -9.71 -4.30
CA VAL A 18 19.99 -10.50 -5.54
C VAL A 18 18.91 -9.87 -6.41
N SER A 19 17.80 -9.45 -5.81
CA SER A 19 16.73 -8.74 -6.51
C SER A 19 17.20 -7.42 -7.10
N CYS A 20 17.88 -6.58 -6.33
CA CYS A 20 18.41 -5.29 -6.80
C CYS A 20 19.40 -5.46 -7.95
N LYS A 21 20.33 -6.41 -7.83
CA LYS A 21 21.30 -6.72 -8.89
C LYS A 21 20.61 -7.16 -10.19
N ARG A 22 19.59 -8.02 -10.07
CA ARG A 22 18.80 -8.47 -11.23
C ARG A 22 18.08 -7.31 -11.91
N LEU A 23 17.43 -6.43 -11.13
CA LEU A 23 16.74 -5.27 -11.67
C LEU A 23 17.70 -4.36 -12.45
N GLN A 24 18.86 -4.03 -11.89
CA GLN A 24 19.89 -3.27 -12.58
C GLN A 24 20.33 -3.94 -13.88
N GLN A 25 20.60 -5.25 -13.86
CA GLN A 25 21.03 -5.99 -15.06
C GLN A 25 19.93 -6.05 -16.14
N CYS A 26 18.67 -5.99 -15.76
CA CYS A 26 17.52 -5.94 -16.68
C CYS A 26 17.17 -4.53 -17.15
N GLY A 27 17.89 -3.50 -16.69
CA GLY A 27 17.66 -2.11 -17.08
C GLY A 27 16.43 -1.47 -16.43
N TYR A 28 16.05 -1.92 -15.24
CA TYR A 28 15.01 -1.27 -14.43
C TYR A 28 15.57 -0.03 -13.74
N ASP A 29 14.72 0.99 -13.58
CA ASP A 29 15.04 2.24 -12.87
C ASP A 29 14.67 2.18 -11.39
N GLY A 30 13.81 1.23 -11.00
CA GLY A 30 13.22 1.23 -9.67
C GLY A 30 12.81 -0.14 -9.13
N ILE A 31 12.56 -0.12 -7.84
CA ILE A 31 12.05 -1.24 -7.06
C ILE A 31 10.84 -0.76 -6.25
N GLU A 32 9.78 -1.55 -6.21
CA GLU A 32 8.66 -1.36 -5.32
C GLU A 32 8.78 -2.36 -4.16
N PHE A 33 8.85 -1.86 -2.94
CA PHE A 33 8.86 -2.71 -1.76
C PHE A 33 7.44 -3.01 -1.27
N ALA A 34 7.30 -4.12 -0.55
CA ALA A 34 6.17 -4.28 0.34
C ALA A 34 6.19 -3.14 1.37
N ALA A 35 5.03 -2.58 1.69
CA ALA A 35 4.90 -1.65 2.80
C ALA A 35 4.97 -2.43 4.12
N ASP A 36 6.16 -2.92 4.45
CA ASP A 36 6.42 -3.69 5.67
C ASP A 36 7.37 -2.95 6.62
N PRO A 37 6.84 -1.95 7.37
CA PRO A 37 7.65 -1.16 8.31
C PRO A 37 8.19 -1.97 9.48
N TYR A 38 7.70 -3.19 9.68
CA TYR A 38 8.07 -4.05 10.81
C TYR A 38 9.08 -5.14 10.43
N GLY A 39 9.11 -5.57 9.17
CA GLY A 39 9.99 -6.63 8.67
C GLY A 39 11.14 -6.14 7.81
N LEU A 40 10.99 -5.00 7.11
CA LEU A 40 12.03 -4.45 6.26
C LEU A 40 12.88 -3.39 6.97
N ASN A 41 14.19 -3.48 6.83
CA ASN A 41 15.11 -2.46 7.30
C ASN A 41 15.28 -1.36 6.25
N ALA A 42 14.78 -0.14 6.54
CA ALA A 42 14.83 0.98 5.61
C ALA A 42 16.28 1.38 5.24
N GLU A 43 17.22 1.30 6.17
CA GLU A 43 18.62 1.63 5.91
C GLU A 43 19.25 0.62 4.95
N GLU A 44 18.98 -0.67 5.13
CA GLU A 44 19.42 -1.71 4.20
C GLU A 44 18.82 -1.51 2.80
N CYS A 45 17.52 -1.18 2.72
CA CYS A 45 16.87 -0.85 1.45
C CYS A 45 17.56 0.32 0.75
N GLN A 46 17.87 1.40 1.48
CA GLN A 46 18.57 2.56 0.94
C GLN A 46 19.99 2.20 0.43
N ILE A 47 20.75 1.42 1.21
CA ILE A 47 22.09 0.97 0.83
C ILE A 47 22.04 0.16 -0.47
N MET A 48 21.10 -0.78 -0.58
CA MET A 48 20.95 -1.62 -1.77
C MET A 48 20.50 -0.82 -2.99
N MET A 49 19.52 0.07 -2.85
CA MET A 49 19.10 0.95 -3.93
C MET A 49 20.25 1.82 -4.45
N LYS A 50 20.98 2.44 -3.54
CA LYS A 50 22.15 3.25 -3.91
C LYS A 50 23.23 2.43 -4.61
N LYS A 51 23.51 1.21 -4.15
CA LYS A 51 24.52 0.30 -4.72
C LYS A 51 24.20 -0.10 -6.16
N TYR A 52 22.90 -0.26 -6.47
CA TYR A 52 22.43 -0.76 -7.77
C TYR A 52 21.75 0.30 -8.63
N ASP A 53 21.85 1.58 -8.26
CA ASP A 53 21.28 2.72 -8.98
C ASP A 53 19.77 2.57 -9.24
N LEU A 54 19.03 2.21 -8.19
CA LEU A 54 17.59 2.03 -8.21
C LEU A 54 16.90 3.08 -7.33
N ASN A 55 15.64 3.42 -7.66
CA ASN A 55 14.79 4.27 -6.85
C ASN A 55 13.57 3.50 -6.34
N CYS A 56 13.02 3.90 -5.20
CA CYS A 56 11.72 3.42 -4.74
C CYS A 56 10.68 4.49 -5.06
N HIS A 57 9.73 4.19 -5.96
CA HIS A 57 8.66 5.13 -6.30
C HIS A 57 7.35 4.84 -5.56
N SER A 58 7.14 3.59 -5.19
CA SER A 58 5.92 3.14 -4.52
C SER A 58 6.20 2.04 -3.50
N LEU A 59 5.29 1.93 -2.53
CA LEU A 59 5.19 0.79 -1.63
C LEU A 59 3.88 0.06 -1.89
N CYS A 60 3.91 -1.27 -1.93
CA CYS A 60 2.71 -2.10 -2.01
C CYS A 60 2.18 -2.38 -0.61
N GLY A 61 1.01 -1.85 -0.26
CA GLY A 61 0.37 -2.08 1.03
C GLY A 61 -0.08 -3.53 1.23
N ILE A 62 0.16 -4.07 2.43
CA ILE A 62 -0.21 -5.44 2.80
C ILE A 62 -1.38 -5.39 3.79
N PHE A 63 -2.57 -5.80 3.33
CA PHE A 63 -3.80 -5.80 4.12
C PHE A 63 -4.29 -7.22 4.33
N GLY A 64 -4.12 -7.74 5.53
CA GLY A 64 -4.61 -9.05 5.99
C GLY A 64 -5.86 -8.90 6.87
N GLU A 65 -6.32 -10.01 7.41
CA GLU A 65 -7.53 -10.08 8.24
C GLU A 65 -7.51 -9.18 9.50
N ASP A 66 -6.33 -8.87 9.99
CA ASP A 66 -6.09 -8.00 11.15
C ASP A 66 -6.02 -6.51 10.80
N ARG A 67 -6.00 -6.17 9.51
CA ARG A 67 -5.87 -4.80 8.96
C ARG A 67 -6.94 -4.54 7.91
N ASP A 68 -8.10 -4.10 8.33
CA ASP A 68 -9.29 -3.91 7.49
C ASP A 68 -9.81 -2.47 7.62
N LEU A 69 -9.58 -1.66 6.60
CA LEU A 69 -10.05 -0.28 6.58
C LEU A 69 -11.59 -0.16 6.51
N THR A 70 -12.30 -1.24 6.17
CA THR A 70 -13.77 -1.28 6.21
C THR A 70 -14.32 -1.55 7.61
N ASP A 71 -13.48 -1.95 8.57
CA ASP A 71 -13.87 -2.16 9.96
C ASP A 71 -13.81 -0.85 10.76
N LYS A 72 -14.86 -0.58 11.56
CA LYS A 72 -14.86 0.54 12.52
C LYS A 72 -14.21 0.21 13.87
N GLY A 73 -13.87 -1.06 14.09
CA GLY A 73 -13.31 -1.59 15.33
C GLY A 73 -11.79 -1.64 15.36
N GLU A 74 -11.26 -2.63 16.03
CA GLU A 74 -9.81 -2.76 16.26
C GLU A 74 -9.02 -3.05 14.99
N ASN A 75 -9.60 -3.79 14.01
CA ASN A 75 -8.92 -4.05 12.76
C ASN A 75 -8.77 -2.78 11.91
N GLY A 76 -9.78 -1.89 11.95
CA GLY A 76 -9.69 -0.57 11.31
C GLY A 76 -8.61 0.31 11.93
N LYS A 77 -8.55 0.38 13.27
CA LYS A 77 -7.51 1.12 13.98
C LYS A 77 -6.11 0.59 13.67
N ARG A 78 -5.94 -0.76 13.63
CA ARG A 78 -4.66 -1.37 13.24
C ARG A 78 -4.29 -1.06 11.79
N ALA A 79 -5.26 -1.03 10.88
CA ALA A 79 -5.03 -0.66 9.49
C ALA A 79 -4.59 0.80 9.34
N VAL A 80 -5.20 1.73 10.10
CA VAL A 80 -4.80 3.15 10.14
C VAL A 80 -3.38 3.29 10.69
N GLN A 81 -3.07 2.63 11.82
CA GLN A 81 -1.73 2.71 12.41
C GLN A 81 -0.68 2.12 11.46
N TYR A 82 -0.98 0.98 10.85
CA TYR A 82 -0.12 0.37 9.84
C TYR A 82 0.17 1.32 8.67
N LEU A 83 -0.83 2.06 8.17
CA LEU A 83 -0.62 3.05 7.12
C LEU A 83 0.28 4.19 7.58
N LYS A 84 0.10 4.70 8.81
CA LYS A 84 0.98 5.75 9.38
C LYS A 84 2.43 5.26 9.48
N ASP A 85 2.65 4.04 9.97
CA ASP A 85 3.98 3.45 10.06
C ASP A 85 4.59 3.20 8.67
N SER A 86 3.75 2.82 7.70
CA SER A 86 4.15 2.67 6.29
C SER A 86 4.50 4.01 5.64
N VAL A 87 3.83 5.10 6.02
CA VAL A 87 4.19 6.46 5.59
C VAL A 87 5.57 6.84 6.11
N ASP A 88 5.87 6.57 7.37
CA ASP A 88 7.21 6.83 7.93
C ASP A 88 8.29 5.96 7.25
N PHE A 89 7.97 4.73 6.89
CA PHE A 89 8.85 3.87 6.10
C PHE A 89 9.04 4.42 4.68
N ALA A 90 7.96 4.86 4.01
CA ALA A 90 8.00 5.46 2.67
C ALA A 90 8.95 6.67 2.62
N VAL A 91 8.84 7.57 3.61
CA VAL A 91 9.76 8.72 3.74
C VAL A 91 11.21 8.27 3.82
N LYS A 92 11.50 7.23 4.62
CA LYS A 92 12.87 6.72 4.78
C LYS A 92 13.43 6.13 3.48
N VAL A 93 12.65 5.36 2.74
CA VAL A 93 13.11 4.73 1.49
C VAL A 93 12.97 5.62 0.25
N GLY A 94 12.38 6.81 0.40
CA GLY A 94 12.20 7.79 -0.68
C GLY A 94 11.04 7.46 -1.62
N ALA A 95 10.06 6.66 -1.18
CA ALA A 95 8.86 6.39 -1.95
C ALA A 95 7.91 7.61 -1.95
N GLU A 96 7.21 7.81 -3.06
CA GLU A 96 6.29 8.93 -3.24
C GLU A 96 4.84 8.56 -2.92
N LEU A 97 4.50 7.26 -2.99
CA LEU A 97 3.14 6.78 -2.77
C LEU A 97 3.11 5.38 -2.12
N ILE A 98 1.97 5.09 -1.48
CA ILE A 98 1.63 3.78 -0.94
C ILE A 98 0.36 3.28 -1.63
N ILE A 99 0.39 2.08 -2.17
CA ILE A 99 -0.78 1.40 -2.72
C ILE A 99 -1.62 0.86 -1.56
N VAL A 100 -2.91 1.18 -1.57
CA VAL A 100 -3.85 0.87 -0.48
C VAL A 100 -4.98 -0.02 -0.99
N VAL A 101 -5.09 -1.22 -0.44
CA VAL A 101 -6.24 -2.10 -0.62
C VAL A 101 -7.17 -1.92 0.57
N PRO A 102 -8.41 -1.39 0.40
CA PRO A 102 -9.25 -0.98 1.53
C PRO A 102 -9.78 -2.12 2.40
N SER A 103 -9.82 -3.35 1.90
CA SER A 103 -10.27 -4.54 2.63
C SER A 103 -9.23 -5.64 2.58
N PRO A 104 -9.26 -6.62 3.51
CA PRO A 104 -8.31 -7.72 3.50
C PRO A 104 -8.29 -8.46 2.16
N VAL A 105 -7.09 -8.68 1.63
CA VAL A 105 -6.86 -9.49 0.42
C VAL A 105 -7.19 -10.95 0.73
N GLY A 106 -7.95 -11.59 -0.14
CA GLY A 106 -8.50 -12.94 0.05
C GLY A 106 -9.92 -12.96 0.62
N ARG A 107 -10.44 -11.85 1.16
CA ARG A 107 -11.82 -11.77 1.64
C ARG A 107 -12.76 -11.42 0.49
N ILE A 108 -13.36 -12.46 -0.12
CA ILE A 108 -14.27 -12.31 -1.26
C ILE A 108 -15.75 -12.18 -0.86
N ILE A 109 -16.08 -12.45 0.42
CA ILE A 109 -17.45 -12.38 0.94
C ILE A 109 -17.54 -11.18 1.90
N LYS A 110 -18.55 -10.35 1.66
CA LYS A 110 -18.87 -9.21 2.53
C LYS A 110 -19.19 -9.69 3.95
N PRO A 111 -18.65 -9.04 5.00
CA PRO A 111 -19.00 -9.36 6.39
C PRO A 111 -20.51 -9.34 6.64
N ALA A 112 -21.03 -10.34 7.36
CA ALA A 112 -22.42 -10.41 7.73
C ALA A 112 -22.79 -9.28 8.72
N GLY A 113 -24.04 -8.82 8.66
CA GLY A 113 -24.54 -7.79 9.57
C GLY A 113 -24.20 -6.35 9.19
N PHE A 114 -23.44 -6.13 8.11
CA PHE A 114 -23.11 -4.78 7.61
C PHE A 114 -23.69 -4.54 6.23
N THR A 115 -24.10 -3.32 5.95
CA THR A 115 -24.42 -2.83 4.60
C THR A 115 -23.14 -2.41 3.88
N MET A 116 -23.16 -2.36 2.55
CA MET A 116 -22.02 -1.81 1.79
C MET A 116 -21.80 -0.33 2.10
N GLU A 117 -22.85 0.39 2.43
CA GLU A 117 -22.75 1.81 2.80
C GLU A 117 -21.99 1.99 4.12
N GLU A 118 -22.33 1.24 5.16
CA GLU A 118 -21.60 1.28 6.45
C GLU A 118 -20.12 0.94 6.28
N LEU A 119 -19.79 -0.11 5.48
CA LEU A 119 -18.42 -0.48 5.21
C LEU A 119 -17.67 0.60 4.42
N THR A 120 -18.37 1.29 3.52
CA THR A 120 -17.80 2.40 2.76
C THR A 120 -17.54 3.62 3.65
N GLU A 121 -18.47 3.97 4.55
CA GLU A 121 -18.28 5.06 5.51
C GLU A 121 -17.08 4.78 6.44
N ASN A 122 -16.96 3.53 6.93
CA ASN A 122 -15.81 3.14 7.74
C ASN A 122 -14.51 3.31 6.98
N ALA A 123 -14.44 2.81 5.73
CA ALA A 123 -13.26 2.94 4.88
C ALA A 123 -12.90 4.41 4.61
N VAL A 124 -13.89 5.25 4.31
CA VAL A 124 -13.68 6.70 4.10
C VAL A 124 -13.06 7.35 5.33
N ASN A 125 -13.59 7.07 6.52
CA ASN A 125 -13.09 7.66 7.77
C ASN A 125 -11.68 7.19 8.10
N ASN A 126 -11.44 5.88 8.03
CA ASN A 126 -10.12 5.30 8.31
C ASN A 126 -9.05 5.77 7.33
N ILE A 127 -9.38 5.84 6.02
CA ILE A 127 -8.43 6.30 5.00
C ILE A 127 -8.16 7.80 5.16
N ARG A 128 -9.16 8.63 5.47
CA ARG A 128 -8.94 10.06 5.73
C ARG A 128 -7.98 10.28 6.89
N GLU A 129 -8.14 9.58 7.99
CA GLU A 129 -7.23 9.69 9.14
C GLU A 129 -5.78 9.36 8.75
N ALA A 130 -5.57 8.32 7.95
CA ALA A 130 -4.25 7.98 7.45
C ALA A 130 -3.74 9.01 6.41
N ALA A 131 -4.64 9.54 5.58
CA ALA A 131 -4.31 10.51 4.54
C ALA A 131 -3.91 11.88 5.11
N ASP A 132 -4.52 12.32 6.23
CA ASP A 132 -4.08 13.52 6.95
C ASP A 132 -2.59 13.39 7.34
N TYR A 133 -2.20 12.25 7.91
CA TYR A 133 -0.80 11.98 8.26
C TYR A 133 0.12 11.87 7.03
N ALA A 134 -0.36 11.22 5.96
CA ALA A 134 0.39 11.09 4.72
C ALA A 134 0.63 12.47 4.05
N GLU A 135 -0.37 13.36 4.06
CA GLU A 135 -0.23 14.74 3.54
C GLU A 135 0.84 15.52 4.28
N GLU A 136 0.90 15.44 5.62
CA GLU A 136 1.94 16.09 6.44
C GLU A 136 3.36 15.62 6.05
N LYS A 137 3.49 14.38 5.60
CA LYS A 137 4.77 13.77 5.20
C LYS A 137 5.05 13.88 3.70
N GLY A 138 4.12 14.40 2.91
CA GLY A 138 4.24 14.52 1.46
C GLY A 138 4.08 13.20 0.69
N ILE A 139 3.49 12.16 1.32
CA ILE A 139 3.25 10.84 0.71
C ILE A 139 1.82 10.79 0.16
N LYS A 140 1.64 10.10 -0.98
CA LYS A 140 0.32 9.84 -1.57
C LYS A 140 -0.20 8.46 -1.21
N LEU A 141 -1.53 8.34 -1.10
CA LEU A 141 -2.22 7.07 -0.94
C LEU A 141 -2.99 6.73 -2.22
N ALA A 142 -2.63 5.66 -2.89
CA ALA A 142 -3.26 5.23 -4.14
C ALA A 142 -4.19 4.04 -3.88
N ILE A 143 -5.51 4.25 -4.03
CA ILE A 143 -6.49 3.17 -3.84
C ILE A 143 -6.42 2.17 -5.00
N GLU A 144 -6.12 0.93 -4.67
CA GLU A 144 -6.07 -0.16 -5.65
C GLU A 144 -7.43 -0.85 -5.78
N ALA A 145 -7.84 -1.06 -7.05
CA ALA A 145 -8.94 -1.93 -7.41
C ALA A 145 -8.41 -3.35 -7.64
N ILE A 146 -8.55 -4.23 -6.66
CA ILE A 146 -8.21 -5.66 -6.82
C ILE A 146 -9.42 -6.42 -7.39
N ASN A 147 -9.16 -7.48 -8.12
CA ASN A 147 -10.17 -8.30 -8.78
C ASN A 147 -11.14 -8.99 -7.78
N ARG A 148 -12.30 -9.44 -8.30
CA ARG A 148 -13.37 -10.05 -7.50
C ARG A 148 -13.04 -11.38 -6.83
N TYR A 149 -11.92 -12.00 -7.19
CA TYR A 149 -11.46 -13.26 -6.60
C TYR A 149 -10.57 -13.02 -5.38
N GLU A 150 -10.23 -11.76 -5.11
CA GLU A 150 -9.39 -11.36 -4.00
C GLU A 150 -10.07 -10.39 -3.04
N THR A 151 -11.11 -9.64 -3.48
CA THR A 151 -11.87 -8.76 -2.58
C THR A 151 -13.35 -8.64 -2.95
N TYR A 152 -14.19 -8.48 -1.92
CA TYR A 152 -15.61 -8.12 -2.11
C TYR A 152 -15.82 -6.62 -2.31
N PHE A 153 -14.88 -5.77 -1.88
CA PHE A 153 -15.10 -4.34 -1.70
C PHE A 153 -14.79 -3.52 -2.97
N ALA A 154 -13.59 -2.99 -3.11
CA ALA A 154 -13.19 -2.15 -4.23
C ALA A 154 -12.68 -2.98 -5.42
N ASN A 155 -13.52 -3.85 -6.00
CA ASN A 155 -13.12 -4.83 -7.01
C ASN A 155 -13.33 -4.40 -8.47
N THR A 156 -13.52 -3.10 -8.70
CA THR A 156 -13.54 -2.49 -10.04
C THR A 156 -13.00 -1.06 -9.95
N LEU A 157 -12.44 -0.56 -11.05
CA LEU A 157 -11.99 0.84 -11.14
C LEU A 157 -13.10 1.83 -10.79
N THR A 158 -14.34 1.57 -11.20
CA THR A 158 -15.50 2.42 -10.87
C THR A 158 -15.72 2.51 -9.37
N LYS A 159 -15.62 1.38 -8.64
CA LYS A 159 -15.78 1.36 -7.18
C LYS A 159 -14.63 2.06 -6.46
N ALA A 160 -13.39 1.81 -6.89
CA ALA A 160 -12.22 2.50 -6.35
C ALA A 160 -12.31 4.01 -6.58
N TYR A 161 -12.67 4.44 -7.79
CA TYR A 161 -12.87 5.85 -8.10
C TYR A 161 -13.99 6.49 -7.26
N ALA A 162 -15.12 5.80 -7.08
CA ALA A 162 -16.20 6.27 -6.22
C ALA A 162 -15.74 6.45 -4.77
N LEU A 163 -14.94 5.51 -4.25
CA LEU A 163 -14.34 5.61 -2.92
C LEU A 163 -13.40 6.81 -2.80
N VAL A 164 -12.49 7.01 -3.75
CA VAL A 164 -11.57 8.17 -3.79
C VAL A 164 -12.35 9.49 -3.80
N LYS A 165 -13.44 9.57 -4.60
CA LYS A 165 -14.30 10.76 -4.62
C LYS A 165 -14.97 11.03 -3.27
N ARG A 166 -15.36 10.00 -2.53
CA ARG A 166 -15.94 10.15 -1.19
C ARG A 166 -14.89 10.51 -0.14
N ILE A 167 -13.69 9.94 -0.23
CA ILE A 167 -12.56 10.32 0.63
C ILE A 167 -12.24 11.81 0.44
N ASN A 168 -12.19 12.28 -0.80
CA ASN A 168 -11.98 13.68 -1.17
C ASN A 168 -10.82 14.32 -0.39
N HIS A 169 -9.64 13.69 -0.47
CA HIS A 169 -8.42 14.14 0.18
C HIS A 169 -7.31 14.40 -0.86
N LYS A 170 -6.28 15.18 -0.49
CA LYS A 170 -5.19 15.57 -1.40
C LYS A 170 -4.06 14.54 -1.45
N ALA A 171 -3.86 13.79 -0.36
CA ALA A 171 -2.85 12.73 -0.29
C ALA A 171 -3.19 11.52 -1.12
#